data_5d037257afc9a255fdc5e5aef75e987e
#
_entry.id   5d037257afc9a255fdc5e5aef75e987e
#
_cell.length_a   1.000
_cell.length_b   1.000
_cell.length_c   1.000
_cell.angle_alpha   90.00
_cell.angle_beta   90.00
_cell.angle_gamma   90.00
#
_symmetry.space_group_name_H-M   'P 1'
#
loop_
_entity.id
_entity.type
_entity.pdbx_description
1 polymer ?
#
loop_
_entity_poly.entity_id
_entity_poly.type
_entity_poly.pdbx_seq_one_letter_code
_entity_poly.pdbx_strand_id
1 'polypeptide(L)'
;MSDINNTPTAYVYFSISGKEVNPELFKPYFKNAIIQDGIFRNGIKYVHFRYNANDINEALDDTLSLISKQITPFSQQIGELIIENKLYCKFFIVLQNLHSFRSGGVFFNKEFIALLHQLNTEVEIDMYE
;
A
#
# COMPACT_ATOMS: atom_id res chain seq x y z
N MET A 1 -26.29 6.03 -20.84
CA MET A 1 -25.64 5.17 -19.84
C MET A 1 -24.43 5.85 -19.25
N SER A 2 -24.37 5.91 -17.98
CA SER A 2 -23.22 6.49 -17.31
C SER A 2 -22.07 5.48 -17.23
N ASP A 3 -20.86 5.93 -17.49
CA ASP A 3 -19.66 5.11 -17.41
C ASP A 3 -18.90 5.36 -16.11
N ILE A 4 -19.60 5.77 -15.06
CA ILE A 4 -19.00 6.06 -13.76
C ILE A 4 -18.15 4.88 -13.28
N ASN A 5 -18.64 3.66 -13.45
CA ASN A 5 -17.96 2.46 -13.01
C ASN A 5 -16.73 2.09 -13.85
N ASN A 6 -16.55 2.79 -14.99
CA ASN A 6 -15.41 2.57 -15.89
C ASN A 6 -14.31 3.60 -15.71
N THR A 7 -14.46 4.50 -14.74
CA THR A 7 -13.41 5.47 -14.45
C THR A 7 -12.18 4.73 -13.88
N PRO A 8 -10.98 4.96 -14.45
CA PRO A 8 -9.78 4.35 -13.90
C PRO A 8 -9.56 4.77 -12.45
N THR A 9 -9.39 3.80 -11.57
CA THR A 9 -9.19 4.04 -10.15
C THR A 9 -7.99 3.28 -9.64
N ALA A 10 -7.52 3.66 -8.45
CA ALA A 10 -6.38 3.00 -7.84
C ALA A 10 -6.52 2.99 -6.33
N TYR A 11 -5.85 2.04 -5.70
CA TYR A 11 -5.60 2.10 -4.26
C TYR A 11 -4.25 1.48 -3.95
N VAL A 12 -3.71 1.87 -2.82
CA VAL A 12 -2.41 1.40 -2.34
C VAL A 12 -2.62 0.75 -0.99
N TYR A 13 -2.04 -0.40 -0.76
CA TYR A 13 -2.03 -0.93 0.59
C TYR A 13 -0.66 -1.50 0.95
N PHE A 14 -0.33 -1.37 2.23
CA PHE A 14 0.85 -1.97 2.81
C PHE A 14 0.42 -3.23 3.53
N SER A 15 0.97 -4.37 3.12
CA SER A 15 0.64 -5.68 3.67
C SER A 15 1.75 -6.11 4.61
N ILE A 16 1.38 -6.50 5.83
CA ILE A 16 2.31 -7.09 6.80
C ILE A 16 1.74 -8.45 7.18
N SER A 17 2.56 -9.50 7.10
CA SER A 17 2.10 -10.86 7.36
C SER A 17 3.12 -11.65 8.16
N GLY A 18 2.62 -12.65 8.89
CA GLY A 18 3.44 -13.53 9.70
C GLY A 18 2.61 -14.16 10.81
N LYS A 19 3.14 -15.19 11.44
CA LYS A 19 2.43 -15.89 12.52
C LYS A 19 2.13 -14.98 13.71
N GLU A 20 3.04 -14.08 14.00
CA GLU A 20 2.97 -13.21 15.18
C GLU A 20 2.54 -11.79 14.86
N VAL A 21 1.93 -11.56 13.70
CA VAL A 21 1.52 -10.22 13.35
C VAL A 21 0.45 -9.72 14.33
N ASN A 22 0.67 -8.54 14.88
CA ASN A 22 -0.26 -7.86 15.76
C ASN A 22 -0.57 -6.50 15.15
N PRO A 23 -1.76 -6.31 14.56
CA PRO A 23 -2.11 -5.04 13.91
C PRO A 23 -1.99 -3.83 14.83
N GLU A 24 -2.24 -4.00 16.12
CA GLU A 24 -2.21 -2.89 17.06
C GLU A 24 -0.82 -2.23 17.18
N LEU A 25 0.23 -2.98 16.91
CA LEU A 25 1.60 -2.44 16.95
C LEU A 25 1.87 -1.46 15.81
N PHE A 26 1.15 -1.60 14.70
CA PHE A 26 1.38 -0.81 13.49
C PHE A 26 0.37 0.31 13.28
N LYS A 27 -0.83 0.18 13.83
CA LYS A 27 -1.91 1.17 13.64
C LYS A 27 -1.50 2.62 13.88
N PRO A 28 -0.70 2.95 14.90
CA PRO A 28 -0.33 4.34 15.15
C PRO A 28 0.44 4.99 14.00
N TYR A 29 1.11 4.20 13.17
CA TYR A 29 1.93 4.71 12.07
C TYR A 29 1.16 4.88 10.77
N PHE A 30 -0.04 4.30 10.66
CA PHE A 30 -0.83 4.28 9.43
C PHE A 30 -2.15 5.02 9.64
N LYS A 31 -2.04 6.31 9.93
CA LYS A 31 -3.22 7.16 10.18
C LYS A 31 -4.08 7.27 8.92
N ASN A 32 -5.39 7.25 9.13
CA ASN A 32 -6.38 7.38 8.07
C ASN A 32 -6.43 6.22 7.08
N ALA A 33 -5.67 5.15 7.32
CA ALA A 33 -5.74 3.96 6.50
C ALA A 33 -7.01 3.18 6.80
N ILE A 34 -7.54 2.51 5.78
CA ILE A 34 -8.58 1.50 5.95
C ILE A 34 -7.85 0.22 6.34
N ILE A 35 -8.18 -0.32 7.50
CA ILE A 35 -7.47 -1.46 8.06
C ILE A 35 -8.27 -2.73 7.84
N GLN A 36 -7.63 -3.72 7.24
CA GLN A 36 -8.23 -5.05 7.03
C GLN A 36 -7.25 -6.08 7.56
N ASP A 37 -7.72 -6.99 8.40
CA ASP A 37 -6.90 -8.09 8.88
C ASP A 37 -7.59 -9.43 8.62
N GLY A 38 -6.81 -10.49 8.64
CA GLY A 38 -7.35 -11.81 8.38
C GLY A 38 -6.27 -12.89 8.43
N ILE A 39 -6.63 -14.05 7.91
CA ILE A 39 -5.76 -15.22 7.89
C ILE A 39 -5.81 -15.80 6.47
N PHE A 40 -4.62 -16.02 5.87
CA PHE A 40 -4.53 -16.73 4.59
C PHE A 40 -4.85 -18.20 4.76
N ARG A 41 -5.08 -18.89 3.64
CA ARG A 41 -5.40 -20.32 3.66
C ARG A 41 -4.35 -21.18 4.37
N ASN A 42 -3.08 -20.76 4.31
CA ASN A 42 -1.98 -21.48 4.95
C ASN A 42 -1.87 -21.20 6.46
N GLY A 43 -2.79 -20.42 7.03
CA GLY A 43 -2.80 -20.10 8.45
C GLY A 43 -1.96 -18.89 8.83
N ILE A 44 -1.30 -18.25 7.89
CA ILE A 44 -0.51 -17.04 8.15
C ILE A 44 -1.44 -15.85 8.28
N LYS A 45 -1.27 -15.08 9.34
CA LYS A 45 -2.07 -13.87 9.59
C LYS A 45 -1.52 -12.69 8.79
N TYR A 46 -2.41 -11.75 8.46
CA TYR A 46 -2.01 -10.53 7.76
C TYR A 46 -2.80 -9.33 8.27
N VAL A 47 -2.22 -8.14 8.06
CA VAL A 47 -2.93 -6.87 8.17
C VAL A 47 -2.60 -6.02 6.94
N HIS A 48 -3.62 -5.37 6.39
CA HIS A 48 -3.49 -4.46 5.25
C HIS A 48 -3.88 -3.06 5.70
N PHE A 49 -3.03 -2.08 5.40
CA PHE A 49 -3.30 -0.66 5.62
C PHE A 49 -3.51 -0.02 4.25
N ARG A 50 -4.76 0.29 3.93
CA ARG A 50 -5.17 0.68 2.60
C ARG A 50 -5.47 2.17 2.50
N TYR A 51 -5.04 2.76 1.38
CA TYR A 51 -5.30 4.14 1.03
C TYR A 51 -5.88 4.18 -0.38
N ASN A 52 -7.08 4.77 -0.53
CA ASN A 52 -7.73 4.86 -1.83
C ASN A 52 -7.26 6.11 -2.58
N ALA A 53 -7.20 5.99 -3.91
CA ALA A 53 -6.99 7.10 -4.82
C ALA A 53 -8.17 7.17 -5.78
N ASN A 54 -8.57 8.39 -6.15
CA ASN A 54 -9.74 8.58 -7.02
C ASN A 54 -9.43 8.33 -8.50
N ASP A 55 -8.17 8.41 -8.89
CA ASP A 55 -7.73 8.12 -10.25
C ASP A 55 -6.29 7.59 -10.24
N ILE A 56 -5.81 7.17 -11.42
CA ILE A 56 -4.49 6.56 -11.56
C ILE A 56 -3.39 7.62 -11.69
N ASN A 57 -3.72 8.84 -12.11
CA ASN A 57 -2.73 9.89 -12.37
C ASN A 57 -2.40 10.69 -11.11
N GLU A 58 -2.96 11.90 -11.00
CA GLU A 58 -2.63 12.82 -9.91
C GLU A 58 -2.99 12.29 -8.54
N ALA A 59 -4.18 11.70 -8.40
CA ALA A 59 -4.64 11.22 -7.09
C ALA A 59 -3.77 10.07 -6.59
N LEU A 60 -3.31 9.19 -7.48
CA LEU A 60 -2.39 8.13 -7.08
C LEU A 60 -1.05 8.71 -6.64
N ASP A 61 -0.51 9.66 -7.40
CA ASP A 61 0.75 10.31 -7.06
C ASP A 61 0.66 11.02 -5.71
N ASP A 62 -0.44 11.75 -5.49
CA ASP A 62 -0.70 12.42 -4.21
C ASP A 62 -0.80 11.41 -3.06
N THR A 63 -1.45 10.28 -3.30
CA THR A 63 -1.59 9.23 -2.29
C THR A 63 -0.22 8.63 -1.92
N LEU A 64 0.63 8.36 -2.92
CA LEU A 64 1.97 7.87 -2.66
C LEU A 64 2.82 8.88 -1.90
N SER A 65 2.69 10.17 -2.22
CA SER A 65 3.36 11.23 -1.49
C SER A 65 2.88 11.34 -0.05
N LEU A 66 1.58 11.23 0.17
CA LEU A 66 1.00 11.25 1.51
C LEU A 66 1.52 10.09 2.36
N ILE A 67 1.50 8.88 1.80
CA ILE A 67 2.00 7.69 2.48
C ILE A 67 3.47 7.88 2.85
N SER A 68 4.28 8.38 1.92
CA SER A 68 5.71 8.58 2.14
C SER A 68 5.96 9.58 3.27
N LYS A 69 5.25 10.70 3.27
CA LYS A 69 5.40 11.71 4.32
C LYS A 69 4.95 11.19 5.69
N GLN A 70 3.91 10.38 5.72
CA GLN A 70 3.35 9.86 6.96
C GLN A 70 4.24 8.80 7.58
N ILE A 71 4.80 7.92 6.77
CA ILE A 71 5.51 6.72 7.24
C ILE A 71 7.00 6.94 7.41
N THR A 72 7.62 7.75 6.55
CA THR A 72 9.08 7.97 6.58
C THR A 72 9.63 8.32 7.96
N PRO A 73 8.97 9.21 8.76
CA PRO A 73 9.49 9.52 10.09
C PRO A 73 9.55 8.32 11.05
N PHE A 74 8.77 7.28 10.76
CA PHE A 74 8.67 6.08 11.61
C PHE A 74 9.23 4.84 10.94
N SER A 75 9.93 4.98 9.82
CA SER A 75 10.42 3.84 9.04
C SER A 75 11.35 2.94 9.84
N GLN A 76 12.16 3.51 10.71
CA GLN A 76 13.06 2.72 11.56
C GLN A 76 12.26 1.87 12.55
N GLN A 77 11.30 2.48 13.25
CA GLN A 77 10.48 1.77 14.22
C GLN A 77 9.65 0.66 13.56
N ILE A 78 9.07 0.94 12.42
CA ILE A 78 8.30 -0.05 11.66
C ILE A 78 9.22 -1.20 11.22
N GLY A 79 10.38 -0.87 10.68
CA GLY A 79 11.36 -1.87 10.24
C GLY A 79 11.82 -2.78 11.37
N GLU A 80 12.06 -2.20 12.55
CA GLU A 80 12.46 -2.98 13.73
C GLU A 80 11.35 -3.94 14.16
N LEU A 81 10.09 -3.49 14.18
CA LEU A 81 8.96 -4.35 14.51
C LEU A 81 8.82 -5.52 13.52
N ILE A 82 9.04 -5.25 12.24
CA ILE A 82 8.96 -6.29 11.20
C ILE A 82 10.05 -7.33 11.43
N ILE A 83 11.28 -6.91 11.68
CA ILE A 83 12.41 -7.81 11.89
C ILE A 83 12.26 -8.60 13.19
N GLU A 84 11.93 -7.92 14.29
CA GLU A 84 11.79 -8.54 15.62
C GLU A 84 10.72 -9.63 15.64
N ASN A 85 9.63 -9.40 14.90
CA ASN A 85 8.50 -10.33 14.88
C ASN A 85 8.55 -11.30 13.69
N LYS A 86 9.64 -11.27 12.93
CA LYS A 86 9.85 -12.15 11.76
C LYS A 86 8.70 -12.05 10.76
N LEU A 87 8.33 -10.80 10.43
CA LEU A 87 7.22 -10.52 9.54
C LEU A 87 7.72 -10.24 8.13
N TYR A 88 6.82 -10.42 7.17
CA TYR A 88 7.03 -10.06 5.78
C TYR A 88 6.16 -8.85 5.45
N CYS A 89 6.68 -7.92 4.68
CA CYS A 89 5.91 -6.75 4.27
C CYS A 89 6.10 -6.45 2.78
N LYS A 90 5.09 -5.79 2.20
CA LYS A 90 5.11 -5.44 0.79
C LYS A 90 4.05 -4.37 0.52
N PHE A 91 4.36 -3.42 -0.36
CA PHE A 91 3.36 -2.49 -0.89
C PHE A 91 2.69 -3.10 -2.10
N PHE A 92 1.39 -2.87 -2.22
CA PHE A 92 0.61 -3.23 -3.40
C PHE A 92 -0.08 -1.99 -3.94
N ILE A 93 0.03 -1.78 -5.25
CA ILE A 93 -0.71 -0.74 -5.95
C ILE A 93 -1.67 -1.45 -6.88
N VAL A 94 -2.96 -1.27 -6.67
CA VAL A 94 -4.01 -1.92 -7.46
C VAL A 94 -4.62 -0.90 -8.40
N LEU A 95 -4.57 -1.19 -9.68
CA LEU A 95 -5.10 -0.33 -10.74
C LEU A 95 -6.33 -1.03 -11.34
N GLN A 96 -7.45 -0.30 -11.42
CA GLN A 96 -8.72 -0.84 -11.88
C GLN A 96 -9.26 -0.06 -13.06
N ASN A 97 -10.07 -0.73 -13.88
CA ASN A 97 -10.71 -0.12 -15.07
C ASN A 97 -9.69 0.41 -16.07
N LEU A 98 -8.62 -0.35 -16.28
CA LEU A 98 -7.52 0.07 -17.15
C LEU A 98 -7.91 0.20 -18.61
N HIS A 99 -8.98 -0.46 -19.04
CA HIS A 99 -9.49 -0.32 -20.41
C HIS A 99 -9.83 1.13 -20.77
N SER A 100 -10.10 1.96 -19.76
CA SER A 100 -10.38 3.39 -19.94
C SER A 100 -9.15 4.28 -19.72
N PHE A 101 -8.02 3.70 -19.34
CA PHE A 101 -6.83 4.46 -19.03
C PHE A 101 -6.07 4.81 -20.30
N ARG A 102 -5.84 6.10 -20.52
CA ARG A 102 -5.24 6.60 -21.74
C ARG A 102 -3.83 7.18 -21.59
N SER A 103 -3.41 7.40 -20.37
CA SER A 103 -2.06 7.88 -20.09
C SER A 103 -1.11 6.71 -19.94
N GLY A 104 0.17 6.96 -20.11
CA GLY A 104 1.17 5.91 -19.94
C GLY A 104 1.62 5.77 -18.51
N GLY A 105 1.75 4.56 -18.05
CA GLY A 105 2.50 4.18 -16.87
C GLY A 105 2.08 4.74 -15.52
N VAL A 106 2.73 4.20 -14.50
CA VAL A 106 2.62 4.65 -13.11
C VAL A 106 3.95 5.28 -12.71
N PHE A 107 3.88 6.40 -12.03
CA PHE A 107 5.05 7.18 -11.64
C PHE A 107 5.32 7.04 -10.15
N PHE A 108 6.56 6.74 -9.79
CA PHE A 108 7.00 6.70 -8.39
C PHE A 108 7.90 7.89 -8.10
N ASN A 109 7.51 8.73 -7.16
CA ASN A 109 8.36 9.84 -6.75
C ASN A 109 9.54 9.35 -5.90
N LYS A 110 10.52 10.24 -5.70
CA LYS A 110 11.75 9.91 -4.96
C LYS A 110 11.45 9.49 -3.53
N GLU A 111 10.49 10.13 -2.92
CA GLU A 111 10.14 9.90 -1.51
C GLU A 111 9.59 8.48 -1.32
N PHE A 112 8.76 8.02 -2.24
CA PHE A 112 8.22 6.67 -2.16
C PHE A 112 9.31 5.62 -2.41
N ILE A 113 10.18 5.86 -3.39
CA ILE A 113 11.31 4.97 -3.66
C ILE A 113 12.23 4.87 -2.44
N ALA A 114 12.52 6.00 -1.80
CA ALA A 114 13.32 6.03 -0.59
C ALA A 114 12.67 5.26 0.55
N LEU A 115 11.34 5.39 0.69
CA LEU A 115 10.59 4.66 1.71
C LEU A 115 10.69 3.14 1.50
N LEU A 116 10.56 2.67 0.27
CA LEU A 116 10.72 1.25 -0.04
C LEU A 116 12.08 0.73 0.43
N HIS A 117 13.12 1.51 0.18
CA HIS A 117 14.47 1.16 0.60
C HIS A 117 14.61 1.13 2.13
N GLN A 118 14.09 2.16 2.80
CA GLN A 118 14.17 2.28 4.26
C GLN A 118 13.45 1.14 4.97
N LEU A 119 12.35 0.68 4.41
CA LEU A 119 11.59 -0.44 4.98
C LEU A 119 12.08 -1.80 4.49
N ASN A 120 13.08 -1.82 3.62
CA ASN A 120 13.59 -3.03 2.99
C ASN A 120 12.43 -3.85 2.38
N THR A 121 11.59 -3.17 1.62
CA THR A 121 10.40 -3.76 1.03
C THR A 121 10.35 -3.49 -0.48
N GLU A 122 9.40 -4.09 -1.12
CA GLU A 122 9.19 -3.93 -2.56
C GLU A 122 7.74 -3.54 -2.84
N VAL A 123 7.45 -3.23 -4.08
CA VAL A 123 6.10 -2.88 -4.52
C VAL A 123 5.69 -3.80 -5.66
N GLU A 124 4.45 -4.25 -5.61
CA GLU A 124 3.82 -5.01 -6.68
C GLU A 124 2.67 -4.19 -7.25
N ILE A 125 2.53 -4.20 -8.57
CA ILE A 125 1.44 -3.52 -9.25
C ILE A 125 0.49 -4.57 -9.80
N ASP A 126 -0.75 -4.58 -9.33
CA ASP A 126 -1.81 -5.46 -9.80
C ASP A 126 -2.73 -4.67 -10.70
N MET A 127 -2.92 -5.16 -11.92
CA MET A 127 -3.70 -4.46 -12.93
C MET A 127 -4.94 -5.24 -13.33
N TYR A 128 -6.09 -4.56 -13.30
CA TYR A 128 -7.39 -5.16 -13.64
C TYR A 128 -8.07 -4.32 -14.72
N GLU A 129 -8.58 -5.00 -15.73
CA GLU A 129 -9.31 -4.37 -16.82
C GLU A 129 -10.69 -3.81 -16.43
#